data_fa544b16d8c8b49e4714e3cfa6e40a10
#
_entry.id   fa544b16d8c8b49e4714e3cfa6e40a10
#
_cell.length_a   1.000
_cell.length_b   1.000
_cell.length_c   1.000
_cell.angle_alpha   90.00
_cell.angle_beta   90.00
_cell.angle_gamma   90.00
#
_symmetry.space_group_name_H-M   'P 1'
#
loop_
_entity.id
_entity.type
_entity.pdbx_description
1 polymer ?
#
loop_
_entity_poly.entity_id
_entity_poly.type
_entity_poly.pdbx_seq_one_letter_code
_entity_poly.pdbx_strand_id
1 'polypeptide(L)'
;RPGVYDFQTAEPFGMQYLKIACVSGKVDVLDVNLTAIVCPEKITASYTGSDPATAKIFEAAKQSFMQNCVDIFMDCPTRERAGWLCDSFFTARSERFFTGKNDIEHNFLANFLLAERYPNVPDGMLPMCYPSDHYDGNYIPNWAMWFVLELEDREKRTGDKAFTAAYKEKVYRLLDFFKKYENKDGLLEKLEAWSKANELTQDINFPSNMLYTKTLLAAARMFDDAALEAKANALFDVIRARSFDGTFFRDNEVYNGDGEPVSPGERTETCQYYAFFTGTATPETYPELWHTLMTDFGPKRAEKGLYPE
;
A
#
# COMPACT_ATOMS: atom_id res chain seq x y z
N ARG A 1 31.81 36.52 -10.68
CA ARG A 1 32.89 36.88 -11.65
C ARG A 1 32.26 36.92 -13.04
N PRO A 2 32.71 37.79 -13.97
CA PRO A 2 32.29 37.71 -15.38
C PRO A 2 32.64 36.37 -15.98
N GLY A 3 31.78 35.82 -16.80
CA GLY A 3 31.99 34.54 -17.49
C GLY A 3 30.68 33.96 -18.06
N VAL A 4 30.81 32.91 -18.82
CA VAL A 4 29.68 32.10 -19.29
C VAL A 4 29.59 30.87 -18.38
N TYR A 5 28.39 30.60 -17.88
CA TYR A 5 28.13 29.51 -16.95
C TYR A 5 27.03 28.64 -17.51
N ASP A 6 27.22 27.33 -17.41
CA ASP A 6 26.17 26.36 -17.58
C ASP A 6 25.76 25.83 -16.19
N PHE A 7 24.49 25.80 -15.92
CA PHE A 7 23.96 25.40 -14.62
C PHE A 7 22.83 24.38 -14.81
N GLN A 8 23.02 23.20 -14.24
CA GLN A 8 22.01 22.16 -14.20
C GLN A 8 21.61 21.88 -12.74
N THR A 9 20.31 21.80 -12.46
CA THR A 9 19.83 21.39 -11.14
C THR A 9 20.10 19.90 -10.93
N ALA A 10 20.58 19.54 -9.74
CA ALA A 10 20.83 18.14 -9.41
C ALA A 10 19.53 17.37 -9.12
N GLU A 11 18.49 18.07 -8.67
CA GLU A 11 17.19 17.48 -8.37
C GLU A 11 16.15 17.81 -9.45
N PRO A 12 15.22 16.88 -9.72
CA PRO A 12 14.07 17.15 -10.58
C PRO A 12 13.07 18.04 -9.86
N PHE A 13 12.42 18.93 -10.59
CA PHE A 13 11.37 19.80 -10.12
C PHE A 13 10.11 19.61 -10.94
N GLY A 14 8.94 19.43 -10.27
CA GLY A 14 7.66 19.59 -10.91
C GLY A 14 7.30 21.07 -10.96
N MET A 15 7.13 21.63 -12.17
CA MET A 15 6.85 23.05 -12.35
C MET A 15 5.97 23.33 -13.56
N GLN A 16 5.22 24.41 -13.49
CA GLN A 16 4.51 25.00 -14.66
C GLN A 16 5.21 26.24 -15.17
N TYR A 17 5.97 26.91 -14.30
CA TYR A 17 6.65 28.18 -14.59
C TYR A 17 8.06 28.16 -14.02
N LEU A 18 9.00 28.72 -14.76
CA LEU A 18 10.36 28.98 -14.32
C LEU A 18 10.55 30.51 -14.24
N LYS A 19 11.01 30.99 -13.09
CA LYS A 19 11.38 32.41 -12.91
C LYS A 19 12.87 32.51 -12.69
N ILE A 20 13.56 33.29 -13.53
CA ILE A 20 14.97 33.65 -13.38
C ILE A 20 15.01 35.08 -12.87
N ALA A 21 15.67 35.30 -11.73
CA ALA A 21 15.84 36.62 -11.14
C ALA A 21 17.30 36.93 -10.88
N CYS A 22 17.79 37.98 -11.49
CA CYS A 22 19.12 38.52 -11.17
C CYS A 22 19.05 39.40 -9.93
N VAL A 23 19.64 38.95 -8.82
CA VAL A 23 19.60 39.63 -7.52
C VAL A 23 20.63 40.79 -7.46
N SER A 24 21.76 40.63 -8.16
CA SER A 24 22.83 41.60 -8.18
C SER A 24 23.66 41.50 -9.46
N GLY A 25 24.07 42.61 -10.03
CA GLY A 25 24.88 42.66 -11.25
C GLY A 25 24.04 42.63 -12.52
N LYS A 26 24.59 42.09 -13.60
CA LYS A 26 23.95 41.92 -14.90
C LYS A 26 24.06 40.48 -15.36
N VAL A 27 22.97 39.89 -15.80
CA VAL A 27 22.90 38.54 -16.36
C VAL A 27 22.19 38.59 -17.71
N ASP A 28 22.79 37.96 -18.70
CA ASP A 28 22.17 37.69 -19.97
C ASP A 28 21.90 36.17 -20.04
N VAL A 29 20.62 35.79 -20.14
CA VAL A 29 20.23 34.37 -20.28
C VAL A 29 20.40 33.98 -21.73
N LEU A 30 21.27 33.03 -22.00
CA LEU A 30 21.59 32.61 -23.36
C LEU A 30 20.66 31.49 -23.83
N ASP A 31 20.35 30.57 -22.93
CA ASP A 31 19.47 29.42 -23.22
C ASP A 31 18.82 28.89 -21.95
N VAL A 32 17.68 28.20 -22.11
CA VAL A 32 16.97 27.49 -21.02
C VAL A 32 16.42 26.19 -21.58
N ASN A 33 16.90 25.08 -21.05
CA ASN A 33 16.46 23.74 -21.44
C ASN A 33 15.84 23.03 -20.26
N LEU A 34 14.84 22.17 -20.52
CA LEU A 34 14.25 21.27 -19.55
C LEU A 34 14.47 19.84 -20.00
N THR A 35 15.05 19.03 -19.12
CA THR A 35 15.19 17.59 -19.32
C THR A 35 14.12 16.88 -18.53
N ALA A 36 13.25 16.13 -19.20
CA ALA A 36 12.22 15.33 -18.53
C ALA A 36 12.86 14.07 -17.91
N ILE A 37 12.49 13.78 -16.67
CA ILE A 37 12.78 12.51 -15.99
C ILE A 37 11.46 11.75 -15.93
N VAL A 38 11.38 10.64 -16.64
CA VAL A 38 10.17 9.84 -16.80
C VAL A 38 10.51 8.36 -16.81
N CYS A 39 9.51 7.51 -16.69
CA CYS A 39 9.62 6.06 -16.79
C CYS A 39 10.46 5.65 -18.02
N PRO A 40 11.50 4.83 -17.83
CA PRO A 40 12.37 4.39 -18.93
C PRO A 40 11.71 3.32 -19.81
N GLU A 41 10.62 2.72 -19.35
CA GLU A 41 9.94 1.64 -20.03
C GLU A 41 9.02 2.14 -21.14
N LYS A 42 8.95 1.37 -22.22
CA LYS A 42 8.03 1.65 -23.32
C LYS A 42 6.60 1.24 -22.92
N ILE A 43 5.69 2.20 -22.95
CA ILE A 43 4.28 1.93 -22.83
C ILE A 43 3.76 1.20 -24.07
N THR A 44 3.21 0.02 -23.89
CA THR A 44 2.67 -0.84 -24.95
C THR A 44 1.14 -0.95 -24.89
N ALA A 45 0.54 -0.64 -23.75
CA ALA A 45 -0.91 -0.65 -23.60
C ALA A 45 -1.57 0.51 -24.36
N SER A 46 -2.73 0.19 -24.92
CA SER A 46 -3.62 1.17 -25.55
C SER A 46 -5.06 0.89 -25.15
N TYR A 47 -5.87 1.94 -25.12
CA TYR A 47 -7.30 1.82 -24.85
C TYR A 47 -8.09 2.28 -26.09
N THR A 48 -9.04 1.44 -26.51
CA THR A 48 -10.02 1.77 -27.53
C THR A 48 -11.42 1.48 -26.98
N GLY A 49 -12.24 2.51 -26.88
CA GLY A 49 -13.60 2.40 -26.37
C GLY A 49 -14.47 3.56 -26.85
N SER A 50 -15.79 3.41 -26.73
CA SER A 50 -16.76 4.40 -27.16
C SER A 50 -16.95 5.56 -26.18
N ASP A 51 -16.50 5.39 -24.92
CA ASP A 51 -16.61 6.43 -23.90
C ASP A 51 -15.37 7.33 -23.88
N PRO A 52 -15.49 8.61 -24.28
CA PRO A 52 -14.37 9.54 -24.27
C PRO A 52 -13.87 9.91 -22.86
N ALA A 53 -14.70 9.77 -21.82
CA ALA A 53 -14.28 10.02 -20.45
C ALA A 53 -13.29 8.94 -19.97
N THR A 54 -13.60 7.69 -20.23
CA THR A 54 -12.71 6.55 -19.93
C THR A 54 -11.37 6.66 -20.68
N ALA A 55 -11.40 7.09 -21.95
CA ALA A 55 -10.18 7.33 -22.72
C ALA A 55 -9.29 8.41 -22.09
N LYS A 56 -9.87 9.50 -21.60
CA LYS A 56 -9.14 10.57 -20.88
C LYS A 56 -8.56 10.07 -19.55
N ILE A 57 -9.31 9.26 -18.81
CA ILE A 57 -8.84 8.65 -17.54
C ILE A 57 -7.65 7.73 -17.82
N PHE A 58 -7.73 6.91 -18.87
CA PHE A 58 -6.63 6.03 -19.28
C PHE A 58 -5.35 6.82 -19.59
N GLU A 59 -5.46 7.89 -20.39
CA GLU A 59 -4.30 8.73 -20.72
C GLU A 59 -3.75 9.46 -19.47
N ALA A 60 -4.60 9.94 -18.57
CA ALA A 60 -4.16 10.54 -17.32
C ALA A 60 -3.44 9.53 -16.43
N ALA A 61 -3.96 8.31 -16.30
CA ALA A 61 -3.34 7.23 -15.54
C ALA A 61 -1.96 6.85 -16.11
N LYS A 62 -1.85 6.77 -17.43
CA LYS A 62 -0.59 6.53 -18.14
C LYS A 62 0.45 7.62 -17.84
N GLN A 63 0.06 8.89 -17.90
CA GLN A 63 0.95 10.01 -17.57
C GLN A 63 1.37 9.98 -16.10
N SER A 64 0.46 9.70 -15.17
CA SER A 64 0.78 9.56 -13.76
C SER A 64 1.77 8.42 -13.51
N PHE A 65 1.55 7.27 -14.14
CA PHE A 65 2.49 6.15 -14.07
C PHE A 65 3.89 6.56 -14.57
N MET A 66 3.98 7.17 -15.75
CA MET A 66 5.28 7.58 -16.32
C MET A 66 6.07 8.57 -15.46
N GLN A 67 5.38 9.41 -14.68
CA GLN A 67 6.02 10.40 -13.81
C GLN A 67 6.44 9.83 -12.45
N ASN A 68 5.76 8.79 -11.98
CA ASN A 68 5.98 8.21 -10.66
C ASN A 68 6.83 6.92 -10.68
N CYS A 69 7.15 6.40 -11.86
CA CYS A 69 7.86 5.13 -12.02
C CYS A 69 9.12 5.33 -12.85
N VAL A 70 10.20 5.79 -12.22
CA VAL A 70 11.50 6.01 -12.91
C VAL A 70 12.40 4.80 -12.72
N ASP A 71 12.90 4.59 -11.53
CA ASP A 71 13.75 3.45 -11.13
C ASP A 71 13.10 2.67 -9.95
N ILE A 72 12.19 3.31 -9.25
CA ILE A 72 11.33 2.75 -8.20
C ILE A 72 9.92 3.28 -8.41
N PHE A 73 8.97 2.75 -7.67
CA PHE A 73 7.65 3.34 -7.52
C PHE A 73 7.70 4.47 -6.50
N MET A 74 7.33 5.66 -6.92
CA MET A 74 7.21 6.84 -6.05
C MET A 74 5.73 7.16 -5.82
N ASP A 75 5.42 7.64 -4.61
CA ASP A 75 4.08 8.12 -4.25
C ASP A 75 3.67 9.35 -5.08
N CYS A 76 4.61 10.27 -5.29
CA CYS A 76 4.39 11.49 -6.04
C CYS A 76 5.68 11.98 -6.71
N PRO A 77 5.61 12.70 -7.86
CA PRO A 77 6.79 13.10 -8.62
C PRO A 77 7.47 14.37 -8.09
N THR A 78 6.89 15.06 -7.10
CA THR A 78 7.32 16.43 -6.75
C THR A 78 7.63 16.66 -5.28
N ARG A 79 6.87 16.06 -4.36
CA ARG A 79 7.01 16.31 -2.92
C ARG A 79 7.96 15.31 -2.25
N GLU A 80 7.50 14.09 -2.04
CA GLU A 80 8.20 13.08 -1.26
C GLU A 80 9.12 12.24 -2.13
N ARG A 81 8.66 11.82 -3.31
CA ARG A 81 9.41 10.98 -4.25
C ARG A 81 9.99 9.73 -3.58
N ALA A 82 9.22 9.15 -2.69
CA ALA A 82 9.62 8.05 -1.84
C ALA A 82 8.96 6.73 -2.26
N GLY A 83 9.64 5.63 -2.00
CA GLY A 83 9.18 4.29 -2.31
C GLY A 83 8.19 3.76 -1.28
N TRP A 84 6.96 4.28 -1.26
CA TRP A 84 5.92 3.88 -0.31
C TRP A 84 5.43 2.47 -0.53
N LEU A 85 5.45 1.68 0.55
CA LEU A 85 4.75 0.39 0.61
C LEU A 85 3.23 0.62 0.53
N CYS A 86 2.47 -0.35 0.13
CA CYS A 86 1.05 -0.27 -0.22
C CYS A 86 0.81 0.41 -1.57
N ASP A 87 1.30 1.63 -1.79
CA ASP A 87 1.24 2.32 -3.09
C ASP A 87 1.88 1.46 -4.18
N SER A 88 3.01 0.85 -3.87
CA SER A 88 3.76 -0.05 -4.76
C SER A 88 2.93 -1.24 -5.23
N PHE A 89 2.12 -1.84 -4.37
CA PHE A 89 1.26 -2.97 -4.73
C PHE A 89 0.30 -2.67 -5.89
N PHE A 90 -0.27 -1.45 -5.92
CA PHE A 90 -1.17 -1.02 -6.98
C PHE A 90 -0.40 -0.57 -8.21
N THR A 91 0.73 0.10 -8.01
CA THR A 91 1.57 0.61 -9.09
C THR A 91 2.25 -0.52 -9.87
N ALA A 92 2.66 -1.61 -9.21
CA ALA A 92 3.23 -2.79 -9.84
C ALA A 92 2.26 -3.47 -10.83
N ARG A 93 0.99 -3.51 -10.50
CA ARG A 93 -0.05 -3.99 -11.41
C ARG A 93 -0.20 -3.07 -12.62
N SER A 94 -0.10 -1.75 -12.41
CA SER A 94 -0.12 -0.77 -13.47
C SER A 94 1.10 -0.89 -14.39
N GLU A 95 2.30 -1.12 -13.85
CA GLU A 95 3.51 -1.42 -14.62
C GLU A 95 3.29 -2.59 -15.56
N ARG A 96 2.85 -3.72 -15.01
CA ARG A 96 2.58 -4.92 -15.80
C ARG A 96 1.56 -4.68 -16.90
N PHE A 97 0.51 -3.92 -16.61
CA PHE A 97 -0.52 -3.58 -17.58
C PHE A 97 0.00 -2.65 -18.68
N PHE A 98 0.71 -1.57 -18.31
CA PHE A 98 1.16 -0.56 -19.27
C PHE A 98 2.35 -1.01 -20.11
N THR A 99 3.29 -1.74 -19.55
CA THR A 99 4.57 -2.05 -20.18
C THR A 99 4.71 -3.52 -20.58
N GLY A 100 3.95 -4.41 -19.95
CA GLY A 100 4.13 -5.85 -20.07
C GLY A 100 5.31 -6.42 -19.26
N LYS A 101 5.96 -5.59 -18.44
CA LYS A 101 7.17 -5.90 -17.68
C LYS A 101 6.93 -5.83 -16.18
N ASN A 102 7.99 -6.09 -15.41
CA ASN A 102 8.05 -5.97 -13.95
C ASN A 102 9.46 -5.53 -13.50
N ASP A 103 10.16 -4.73 -14.31
CA ASP A 103 11.56 -4.37 -14.07
C ASP A 103 11.67 -3.33 -12.94
N ILE A 104 10.75 -2.37 -12.89
CA ILE A 104 10.69 -1.35 -11.83
C ILE A 104 10.25 -1.98 -10.52
N GLU A 105 9.22 -2.84 -10.54
CA GLU A 105 8.80 -3.61 -9.36
C GLU A 105 9.94 -4.47 -8.81
N HIS A 106 10.69 -5.14 -9.71
CA HIS A 106 11.85 -5.92 -9.31
C HIS A 106 12.86 -5.07 -8.55
N ASN A 107 13.21 -3.91 -9.12
CA ASN A 107 14.17 -3.00 -8.50
C ASN A 107 13.64 -2.41 -7.18
N PHE A 108 12.37 -2.02 -7.15
CA PHE A 108 11.72 -1.52 -5.94
C PHE A 108 11.80 -2.53 -4.79
N LEU A 109 11.37 -3.76 -5.01
CA LEU A 109 11.39 -4.82 -4.01
C LEU A 109 12.82 -5.23 -3.63
N ALA A 110 13.76 -5.26 -4.59
CA ALA A 110 15.16 -5.61 -4.33
C ALA A 110 15.83 -4.63 -3.37
N ASN A 111 15.45 -3.35 -3.35
CA ASN A 111 15.96 -2.39 -2.37
C ASN A 111 15.66 -2.83 -0.93
N PHE A 112 14.50 -3.37 -0.66
CA PHE A 112 14.14 -3.93 0.65
C PHE A 112 14.96 -5.18 1.00
N LEU A 113 15.40 -5.97 0.01
CA LEU A 113 16.27 -7.12 0.24
C LEU A 113 17.70 -6.70 0.61
N LEU A 114 18.24 -5.67 -0.04
CA LEU A 114 19.62 -5.21 0.17
C LEU A 114 19.87 -4.66 1.58
N ALA A 115 18.86 -4.06 2.20
CA ALA A 115 19.00 -3.52 3.54
C ALA A 115 18.81 -4.61 4.60
N GLU A 116 19.84 -4.89 5.41
CA GLU A 116 19.72 -5.80 6.54
C GLU A 116 18.89 -5.21 7.69
N ARG A 117 19.06 -3.90 7.93
CA ARG A 117 18.37 -3.12 8.96
C ARG A 117 18.05 -1.75 8.44
N TYR A 118 17.03 -1.15 9.03
CA TYR A 118 16.64 0.22 8.72
C TYR A 118 16.88 1.11 9.94
N PRO A 119 17.48 2.30 9.78
CA PRO A 119 17.71 3.20 10.89
C PRO A 119 16.42 3.50 11.66
N ASN A 120 16.50 3.42 12.99
CA ASN A 120 15.41 3.75 13.91
C ASN A 120 14.12 2.91 13.81
N VAL A 121 14.02 1.99 12.86
CA VAL A 121 12.88 1.07 12.73
C VAL A 121 13.13 -0.16 13.64
N PRO A 122 12.13 -0.64 14.39
CA PRO A 122 12.28 -1.82 15.22
C PRO A 122 12.73 -3.05 14.43
N ASP A 123 13.49 -3.92 15.09
CA ASP A 123 13.97 -5.15 14.44
C ASP A 123 12.79 -6.02 13.96
N GLY A 124 12.91 -6.53 12.74
CA GLY A 124 11.85 -7.28 12.05
C GLY A 124 10.81 -6.43 11.31
N MET A 125 10.66 -5.15 11.67
CA MET A 125 9.72 -4.26 11.00
C MET A 125 10.31 -3.65 9.73
N LEU A 126 9.47 -3.28 8.76
CA LEU A 126 9.84 -2.54 7.57
C LEU A 126 9.49 -1.05 7.72
N PRO A 127 10.29 -0.14 7.14
CA PRO A 127 9.91 1.26 7.07
C PRO A 127 8.66 1.42 6.20
N MET A 128 7.91 2.48 6.41
CA MET A 128 6.72 2.78 5.61
C MET A 128 7.06 3.06 4.14
N CYS A 129 8.27 3.57 3.86
CA CYS A 129 8.79 3.83 2.52
C CYS A 129 10.32 3.62 2.47
N TYR A 130 10.80 3.08 1.34
CA TYR A 130 12.23 2.87 1.09
C TYR A 130 12.50 2.68 -0.42
N PRO A 131 13.53 3.32 -0.99
CA PRO A 131 14.35 4.35 -0.36
C PRO A 131 13.56 5.65 -0.08
N SER A 132 14.01 6.40 0.91
CA SER A 132 13.43 7.69 1.28
C SER A 132 14.37 8.46 2.20
N ASP A 133 14.02 9.71 2.50
CA ASP A 133 14.68 10.55 3.49
C ASP A 133 13.99 10.53 4.88
N HIS A 134 13.02 9.66 5.07
CA HIS A 134 12.34 9.44 6.35
C HIS A 134 13.21 8.57 7.28
N TYR A 135 13.95 9.21 8.21
CA TYR A 135 14.84 8.53 9.17
C TYR A 135 14.35 8.58 10.61
N ASP A 136 13.13 9.03 10.83
CA ASP A 136 12.53 9.25 12.13
C ASP A 136 12.06 7.98 12.85
N GLY A 137 12.16 6.83 12.19
CA GLY A 137 11.75 5.54 12.73
C GLY A 137 10.26 5.24 12.62
N ASN A 138 9.51 6.09 11.94
CA ASN A 138 8.10 5.86 11.69
C ASN A 138 7.89 4.66 10.75
N TYR A 139 6.90 3.86 11.07
CA TYR A 139 6.46 2.74 10.27
C TYR A 139 4.94 2.63 10.31
N ILE A 140 4.38 2.01 9.30
CA ILE A 140 2.95 1.72 9.21
C ILE A 140 2.81 0.21 9.13
N PRO A 141 2.32 -0.46 10.20
CA PRO A 141 2.21 -1.91 10.23
C PRO A 141 1.46 -2.51 9.03
N ASN A 142 0.33 -1.90 8.65
CA ASN A 142 -0.43 -2.34 7.50
C ASN A 142 0.36 -2.25 6.19
N TRP A 143 1.22 -1.23 6.02
CA TRP A 143 2.05 -1.08 4.82
C TRP A 143 3.07 -2.22 4.70
N ALA A 144 3.66 -2.65 5.81
CA ALA A 144 4.54 -3.81 5.80
C ALA A 144 3.80 -5.13 5.45
N MET A 145 2.52 -5.24 5.79
CA MET A 145 1.67 -6.35 5.37
C MET A 145 1.44 -6.32 3.85
N TRP A 146 1.22 -5.15 3.27
CA TRP A 146 1.09 -5.00 1.82
C TRP A 146 2.35 -5.41 1.05
N PHE A 147 3.55 -5.22 1.61
CA PHE A 147 4.79 -5.74 1.02
C PHE A 147 4.73 -7.26 0.81
N VAL A 148 4.24 -8.00 1.79
CA VAL A 148 4.11 -9.47 1.68
C VAL A 148 3.08 -9.85 0.61
N LEU A 149 1.98 -9.10 0.52
CA LEU A 149 0.97 -9.33 -0.52
C LEU A 149 1.51 -8.97 -1.92
N GLU A 150 2.35 -7.97 -2.04
CA GLU A 150 3.00 -7.60 -3.30
C GLU A 150 3.96 -8.70 -3.77
N LEU A 151 4.75 -9.30 -2.87
CA LEU A 151 5.60 -10.44 -3.18
C LEU A 151 4.79 -11.63 -3.72
N GLU A 152 3.67 -11.98 -3.07
CA GLU A 152 2.78 -13.05 -3.52
C GLU A 152 2.15 -12.73 -4.88
N ASP A 153 1.66 -11.51 -5.07
CA ASP A 153 1.04 -11.07 -6.31
C ASP A 153 2.05 -11.08 -7.47
N ARG A 154 3.29 -10.63 -7.22
CA ARG A 154 4.38 -10.72 -8.19
C ARG A 154 4.68 -12.16 -8.56
N GLU A 155 4.81 -13.05 -7.58
CA GLU A 155 5.05 -14.49 -7.86
C GLU A 155 3.94 -15.07 -8.74
N LYS A 156 2.67 -14.77 -8.44
CA LYS A 156 1.53 -15.22 -9.24
C LYS A 156 1.56 -14.69 -10.67
N ARG A 157 2.00 -13.45 -10.87
CA ARG A 157 2.06 -12.81 -12.19
C ARG A 157 3.26 -13.27 -13.02
N THR A 158 4.39 -13.56 -12.38
CA THR A 158 5.67 -13.84 -13.06
C THR A 158 6.07 -15.32 -13.04
N GLY A 159 5.61 -16.07 -12.05
CA GLY A 159 6.08 -17.45 -11.78
C GLY A 159 7.47 -17.50 -11.14
N ASP A 160 8.09 -16.37 -10.80
CA ASP A 160 9.46 -16.28 -10.28
C ASP A 160 9.52 -16.56 -8.77
N LYS A 161 9.44 -17.83 -8.42
CA LYS A 161 9.55 -18.32 -7.05
C LYS A 161 10.94 -18.09 -6.44
N ALA A 162 11.98 -18.02 -7.26
CA ALA A 162 13.34 -17.83 -6.76
C ALA A 162 13.49 -16.42 -6.18
N PHE A 163 12.87 -15.43 -6.80
CA PHE A 163 12.85 -14.07 -6.30
C PHE A 163 12.15 -13.97 -4.93
N THR A 164 10.94 -14.51 -4.80
CA THR A 164 10.19 -14.49 -3.53
C THR A 164 10.88 -15.28 -2.44
N ALA A 165 11.51 -16.39 -2.76
CA ALA A 165 12.27 -17.19 -1.80
C ALA A 165 13.41 -16.41 -1.13
N ALA A 166 14.01 -15.44 -1.82
CA ALA A 166 15.04 -14.57 -1.26
C ALA A 166 14.55 -13.68 -0.10
N TYR A 167 13.25 -13.43 -0.03
CA TYR A 167 12.62 -12.62 1.03
C TYR A 167 12.10 -13.45 2.20
N LYS A 168 12.21 -14.77 2.17
CA LYS A 168 11.66 -15.66 3.19
C LYS A 168 12.02 -15.23 4.60
N GLU A 169 13.30 -15.06 4.89
CA GLU A 169 13.78 -14.67 6.23
C GLU A 169 13.18 -13.31 6.65
N LYS A 170 13.17 -12.33 5.74
CA LYS A 170 12.64 -10.99 6.01
C LYS A 170 11.14 -11.03 6.32
N VAL A 171 10.37 -11.81 5.57
CA VAL A 171 8.93 -12.01 5.83
C VAL A 171 8.70 -12.67 7.18
N TYR A 172 9.45 -13.72 7.53
CA TYR A 172 9.28 -14.38 8.85
C TYR A 172 9.69 -13.48 10.01
N ARG A 173 10.73 -12.66 9.87
CA ARG A 173 11.09 -11.65 10.89
C ARG A 173 9.98 -10.61 11.06
N LEU A 174 9.33 -10.19 9.97
CA LEU A 174 8.17 -9.31 10.04
C LEU A 174 6.99 -10.00 10.76
N LEU A 175 6.69 -11.25 10.44
CA LEU A 175 5.63 -12.00 11.14
C LEU A 175 5.95 -12.19 12.62
N ASP A 176 7.21 -12.43 12.96
CA ASP A 176 7.66 -12.51 14.37
C ASP A 176 7.51 -11.17 15.10
N PHE A 177 7.74 -10.05 14.42
CA PHE A 177 7.47 -8.73 14.98
C PHE A 177 6.01 -8.56 15.37
N PHE A 178 5.06 -9.06 14.58
CA PHE A 178 3.64 -8.97 14.88
C PHE A 178 3.20 -9.85 16.04
N LYS A 179 3.87 -10.96 16.32
CA LYS A 179 3.50 -11.88 17.42
C LYS A 179 3.37 -11.20 18.79
N LYS A 180 4.15 -10.15 19.06
CA LYS A 180 4.08 -9.40 20.33
C LYS A 180 2.77 -8.62 20.52
N TYR A 181 2.01 -8.40 19.45
CA TYR A 181 0.73 -7.74 19.47
C TYR A 181 -0.45 -8.73 19.45
N GLU A 182 -0.19 -10.03 19.30
CA GLU A 182 -1.23 -11.03 19.30
C GLU A 182 -1.79 -11.26 20.71
N ASN A 183 -3.10 -11.15 20.84
CA ASN A 183 -3.79 -11.56 22.06
C ASN A 183 -4.00 -13.08 22.12
N LYS A 184 -4.68 -13.56 23.16
CA LYS A 184 -4.97 -15.00 23.36
C LYS A 184 -5.73 -15.67 22.21
N ASP A 185 -6.47 -14.90 21.42
CA ASP A 185 -7.25 -15.37 20.28
C ASP A 185 -6.47 -15.22 18.94
N GLY A 186 -5.23 -14.72 18.99
CA GLY A 186 -4.35 -14.50 17.84
C GLY A 186 -4.62 -13.20 17.08
N LEU A 187 -5.54 -12.36 17.55
CA LEU A 187 -5.80 -11.05 16.96
C LEU A 187 -4.74 -10.05 17.39
N LEU A 188 -4.31 -9.21 16.46
CA LEU A 188 -3.47 -8.06 16.77
C LEU A 188 -4.27 -7.02 17.54
N GLU A 189 -3.73 -6.59 18.67
CA GLU A 189 -4.31 -5.53 19.49
C GLU A 189 -3.31 -4.40 19.76
N LYS A 190 -3.85 -3.18 19.93
CA LYS A 190 -3.06 -1.97 20.22
C LYS A 190 -1.93 -1.76 19.21
N LEU A 191 -2.22 -2.08 17.94
CA LEU A 191 -1.27 -1.90 16.86
C LEU A 191 -1.09 -0.41 16.62
N GLU A 192 0.10 0.11 16.93
CA GLU A 192 0.42 1.51 16.69
C GLU A 192 0.42 1.79 15.20
N ALA A 193 -0.22 2.87 14.81
CA ALA A 193 -0.27 3.29 13.43
C ALA A 193 -0.07 4.82 13.32
N TRP A 194 0.31 5.29 12.14
CA TRP A 194 0.92 6.60 11.91
C TRP A 194 -0.06 7.78 11.73
N SER A 195 -1.30 7.60 11.38
CA SER A 195 -2.15 8.73 10.97
C SER A 195 -3.26 9.08 11.96
N LYS A 196 -3.85 10.28 11.82
CA LYS A 196 -5.04 10.67 12.60
C LYS A 196 -6.23 9.75 12.40
N ALA A 197 -6.31 9.06 11.26
CA ALA A 197 -7.30 8.01 11.05
C ALA A 197 -7.17 6.90 12.11
N ASN A 198 -5.99 6.76 12.72
CA ASN A 198 -5.73 5.81 13.78
C ASN A 198 -6.34 6.20 15.13
N GLU A 199 -6.76 7.42 15.30
CA GLU A 199 -7.61 7.78 16.44
C GLU A 199 -8.94 7.02 16.40
N LEU A 200 -9.33 6.52 15.22
CA LEU A 200 -10.48 5.65 15.02
C LEU A 200 -10.13 4.16 15.13
N THR A 201 -8.84 3.78 15.07
CA THR A 201 -8.40 2.43 15.38
C THR A 201 -8.29 2.28 16.88
N GLN A 202 -9.01 1.31 17.42
CA GLN A 202 -9.06 1.07 18.85
C GLN A 202 -8.37 -0.25 19.20
N ASP A 203 -8.57 -0.74 20.40
CA ASP A 203 -7.77 -1.87 20.93
C ASP A 203 -7.65 -3.04 19.95
N ILE A 204 -8.73 -3.45 19.29
CA ILE A 204 -8.73 -4.44 18.23
C ILE A 204 -9.36 -3.83 16.98
N ASN A 205 -8.57 -3.62 15.94
CA ASN A 205 -9.06 -3.14 14.65
C ASN A 205 -9.22 -4.32 13.69
N PHE A 206 -10.44 -4.61 13.26
CA PHE A 206 -10.72 -5.76 12.42
C PHE A 206 -10.19 -5.63 10.98
N PRO A 207 -10.27 -4.48 10.27
CA PRO A 207 -9.61 -4.33 8.98
C PRO A 207 -8.12 -4.68 9.00
N SER A 208 -7.37 -4.22 10.01
CA SER A 208 -5.97 -4.58 10.18
C SER A 208 -5.76 -6.07 10.43
N ASN A 209 -6.63 -6.69 11.22
CA ASN A 209 -6.59 -8.13 11.48
C ASN A 209 -6.96 -8.97 10.25
N MET A 210 -7.91 -8.52 9.44
CA MET A 210 -8.23 -9.12 8.15
C MET A 210 -7.02 -9.09 7.21
N LEU A 211 -6.32 -7.94 7.14
CA LEU A 211 -5.11 -7.79 6.34
C LEU A 211 -3.98 -8.68 6.87
N TYR A 212 -3.79 -8.73 8.19
CA TYR A 212 -2.82 -9.62 8.83
C TYR A 212 -3.09 -11.10 8.49
N THR A 213 -4.33 -11.53 8.58
CA THR A 213 -4.73 -12.90 8.25
C THR A 213 -4.42 -13.25 6.79
N LYS A 214 -4.72 -12.31 5.85
CA LYS A 214 -4.35 -12.46 4.45
C LYS A 214 -2.83 -12.52 4.25
N THR A 215 -2.08 -11.75 5.02
CA THR A 215 -0.61 -11.74 5.00
C THR A 215 -0.02 -13.07 5.45
N LEU A 216 -0.55 -13.66 6.54
CA LEU A 216 -0.17 -15.00 6.99
C LEU A 216 -0.45 -16.03 5.89
N LEU A 217 -1.61 -15.98 5.27
CA LEU A 217 -2.00 -16.90 4.21
C LEU A 217 -1.14 -16.72 2.95
N ALA A 218 -0.75 -15.49 2.60
CA ALA A 218 0.16 -15.22 1.49
C ALA A 218 1.55 -15.83 1.77
N ALA A 219 2.11 -15.59 2.97
CA ALA A 219 3.37 -16.19 3.38
C ALA A 219 3.31 -17.73 3.40
N ALA A 220 2.21 -18.30 3.91
CA ALA A 220 1.98 -19.74 3.91
C ALA A 220 2.08 -20.33 2.50
N ARG A 221 1.42 -19.70 1.54
CA ARG A 221 1.42 -20.17 0.13
C ARG A 221 2.77 -20.00 -0.56
N MET A 222 3.46 -18.87 -0.35
CA MET A 222 4.78 -18.64 -0.94
C MET A 222 5.85 -19.61 -0.42
N PHE A 223 5.73 -20.02 0.85
CA PHE A 223 6.78 -20.78 1.52
C PHE A 223 6.37 -22.21 1.92
N ASP A 224 5.20 -22.68 1.47
CA ASP A 224 4.64 -24.00 1.75
C ASP A 224 4.54 -24.29 3.26
N ASP A 225 4.06 -23.30 4.06
CA ASP A 225 3.98 -23.38 5.53
C ASP A 225 2.55 -23.72 5.98
N ALA A 226 2.27 -25.00 6.16
CA ALA A 226 0.96 -25.48 6.61
C ALA A 226 0.55 -24.96 8.01
N ALA A 227 1.52 -24.63 8.89
CA ALA A 227 1.21 -24.11 10.22
C ALA A 227 0.70 -22.66 10.13
N LEU A 228 1.30 -21.83 9.27
CA LEU A 228 0.79 -20.48 8.99
C LEU A 228 -0.57 -20.54 8.31
N GLU A 229 -0.79 -21.48 7.39
CA GLU A 229 -2.08 -21.64 6.73
C GLU A 229 -3.18 -22.01 7.74
N ALA A 230 -2.93 -22.97 8.62
CA ALA A 230 -3.86 -23.34 9.67
C ALA A 230 -4.17 -22.17 10.62
N LYS A 231 -3.13 -21.41 11.01
CA LYS A 231 -3.29 -20.20 11.83
C LYS A 231 -4.18 -19.16 11.14
N ALA A 232 -3.92 -18.88 9.88
CA ALA A 232 -4.69 -17.90 9.11
C ALA A 232 -6.18 -18.32 9.00
N ASN A 233 -6.44 -19.60 8.72
CA ASN A 233 -7.81 -20.10 8.63
C ASN A 233 -8.56 -20.00 9.96
N ALA A 234 -7.92 -20.36 11.07
CA ALA A 234 -8.50 -20.19 12.41
C ALA A 234 -8.80 -18.72 12.72
N LEU A 235 -7.90 -17.82 12.32
CA LEU A 235 -8.06 -16.38 12.57
C LEU A 235 -9.21 -15.79 11.75
N PHE A 236 -9.45 -16.24 10.53
CA PHE A 236 -10.65 -15.86 9.77
C PHE A 236 -11.94 -16.21 10.53
N ASP A 237 -12.00 -17.39 11.15
CA ASP A 237 -13.19 -17.80 11.92
C ASP A 237 -13.38 -16.93 13.16
N VAL A 238 -12.30 -16.58 13.87
CA VAL A 238 -12.33 -15.65 15.00
C VAL A 238 -12.84 -14.27 14.56
N ILE A 239 -12.31 -13.72 13.46
CA ILE A 239 -12.72 -12.42 12.93
C ILE A 239 -14.21 -12.45 12.55
N ARG A 240 -14.66 -13.47 11.83
CA ARG A 240 -16.08 -13.63 11.45
C ARG A 240 -17.00 -13.66 12.68
N ALA A 241 -16.63 -14.43 13.68
CA ALA A 241 -17.43 -14.58 14.91
C ALA A 241 -17.52 -13.28 15.74
N ARG A 242 -16.44 -12.49 15.75
CA ARG A 242 -16.37 -11.29 16.61
C ARG A 242 -16.78 -10.01 15.90
N SER A 243 -16.47 -9.88 14.61
CA SER A 243 -16.72 -8.64 13.87
C SER A 243 -18.10 -8.61 13.21
N PHE A 244 -18.62 -9.73 12.71
CA PHE A 244 -19.90 -9.74 11.99
C PHE A 244 -21.09 -9.68 12.94
N ASP A 245 -21.96 -8.67 12.78
CA ASP A 245 -23.12 -8.44 13.66
C ASP A 245 -24.44 -9.01 13.15
N GLY A 246 -24.38 -9.77 12.05
CA GLY A 246 -25.54 -10.31 11.34
C GLY A 246 -25.91 -9.53 10.09
N THR A 247 -25.37 -8.31 9.92
CA THR A 247 -25.60 -7.46 8.74
C THR A 247 -24.28 -6.95 8.14
N PHE A 248 -23.37 -6.45 8.98
CA PHE A 248 -22.11 -5.84 8.60
C PHE A 248 -20.98 -6.33 9.50
N PHE A 249 -19.74 -6.25 8.99
CA PHE A 249 -18.54 -6.35 9.79
C PHE A 249 -18.31 -5.02 10.54
N ARG A 250 -18.04 -5.11 11.84
CA ARG A 250 -17.69 -3.97 12.69
C ARG A 250 -16.19 -3.69 12.59
N ASP A 251 -15.82 -2.43 12.73
CA ASP A 251 -14.44 -1.99 12.59
C ASP A 251 -13.59 -2.34 13.79
N ASN A 252 -14.13 -2.18 15.02
CA ASN A 252 -13.33 -2.26 16.22
C ASN A 252 -14.02 -3.02 17.36
N GLU A 253 -13.20 -3.53 18.27
CA GLU A 253 -13.56 -3.81 19.66
C GLU A 253 -12.63 -3.01 20.59
N VAL A 254 -13.17 -2.59 21.72
CA VAL A 254 -12.46 -1.90 22.80
C VAL A 254 -12.58 -2.68 24.09
N TYR A 255 -11.61 -2.56 24.97
CA TYR A 255 -11.72 -3.12 26.31
C TYR A 255 -12.48 -2.15 27.24
N ASN A 256 -13.53 -2.64 27.87
CA ASN A 256 -14.27 -1.88 28.89
C ASN A 256 -13.46 -1.80 30.21
N GLY A 257 -14.03 -1.14 31.21
CA GLY A 257 -13.38 -0.99 32.52
C GLY A 257 -13.08 -2.29 33.26
N ASP A 258 -13.74 -3.38 32.88
CA ASP A 258 -13.55 -4.73 33.44
C ASP A 258 -12.56 -5.58 32.61
N GLY A 259 -12.03 -5.01 31.52
CA GLY A 259 -11.12 -5.69 30.60
C GLY A 259 -11.80 -6.63 29.62
N GLU A 260 -13.12 -6.56 29.47
CA GLU A 260 -13.86 -7.35 28.50
C GLU A 260 -13.99 -6.61 27.16
N PRO A 261 -13.84 -7.32 26.03
CA PRO A 261 -13.99 -6.70 24.72
C PRO A 261 -15.45 -6.35 24.44
N VAL A 262 -15.69 -5.11 24.06
CA VAL A 262 -17.00 -4.61 23.66
C VAL A 262 -16.90 -3.89 22.33
N SER A 263 -17.92 -4.00 21.50
CA SER A 263 -17.94 -3.27 20.23
C SER A 263 -18.55 -1.89 20.41
N PRO A 264 -17.88 -0.81 19.98
CA PRO A 264 -18.46 0.53 19.92
C PRO A 264 -19.56 0.66 18.85
N GLY A 265 -19.69 -0.34 17.96
CA GLY A 265 -20.76 -0.40 16.96
C GLY A 265 -20.46 0.29 15.65
N GLU A 266 -19.24 0.77 15.46
CA GLU A 266 -18.79 1.39 14.22
C GLU A 266 -18.75 0.38 13.08
N ARG A 267 -19.16 0.83 11.89
CA ARG A 267 -19.22 0.05 10.66
C ARG A 267 -18.89 0.96 9.51
N THR A 268 -17.66 0.86 9.00
CA THR A 268 -17.27 1.62 7.81
C THR A 268 -17.50 0.81 6.54
N GLU A 269 -17.61 1.51 5.43
CA GLU A 269 -17.60 0.90 4.10
C GLU A 269 -16.26 0.19 3.85
N THR A 270 -15.17 0.81 4.30
CA THR A 270 -13.80 0.27 4.22
C THR A 270 -13.69 -1.10 4.89
N CYS A 271 -14.25 -1.29 6.07
CA CYS A 271 -14.24 -2.58 6.76
C CYS A 271 -14.89 -3.69 5.90
N GLN A 272 -16.02 -3.39 5.24
CA GLN A 272 -16.68 -4.35 4.35
C GLN A 272 -15.81 -4.68 3.14
N TYR A 273 -15.15 -3.69 2.54
CA TYR A 273 -14.23 -3.93 1.42
C TYR A 273 -13.03 -4.77 1.84
N TYR A 274 -12.46 -4.54 3.03
CA TYR A 274 -11.41 -5.39 3.57
C TYR A 274 -11.89 -6.83 3.79
N ALA A 275 -13.11 -7.03 4.28
CA ALA A 275 -13.65 -8.38 4.48
C ALA A 275 -13.67 -9.18 3.18
N PHE A 276 -14.15 -8.60 2.07
CA PHE A 276 -14.15 -9.27 0.77
C PHE A 276 -12.76 -9.35 0.12
N PHE A 277 -11.97 -8.28 0.21
CA PHE A 277 -10.62 -8.28 -0.35
C PHE A 277 -9.72 -9.33 0.29
N THR A 278 -9.82 -9.51 1.59
CA THR A 278 -8.95 -10.45 2.32
C THR A 278 -9.41 -11.90 2.24
N GLY A 279 -10.67 -12.15 1.89
CA GLY A 279 -11.29 -13.47 1.91
C GLY A 279 -11.92 -13.82 3.26
N THR A 280 -12.03 -12.86 4.17
CA THR A 280 -12.85 -12.99 5.39
C THR A 280 -14.30 -13.26 5.02
N ALA A 281 -14.79 -12.58 3.99
CA ALA A 281 -16.09 -12.81 3.37
C ALA A 281 -15.93 -13.11 1.88
N THR A 282 -16.86 -13.86 1.32
CA THR A 282 -17.01 -14.05 -0.13
C THR A 282 -18.45 -13.82 -0.54
N PRO A 283 -18.75 -13.56 -1.83
CA PRO A 283 -20.12 -13.43 -2.30
C PRO A 283 -21.00 -14.65 -1.99
N GLU A 284 -20.40 -15.84 -1.91
CA GLU A 284 -21.08 -17.09 -1.61
C GLU A 284 -21.41 -17.24 -0.11
N THR A 285 -20.50 -16.79 0.76
CA THR A 285 -20.67 -16.92 2.22
C THR A 285 -21.47 -15.77 2.84
N TYR A 286 -21.46 -14.58 2.20
CA TYR A 286 -22.16 -13.37 2.64
C TYR A 286 -22.93 -12.70 1.48
N PRO A 287 -23.87 -13.41 0.82
CA PRO A 287 -24.53 -12.91 -0.39
C PRO A 287 -25.36 -11.65 -0.18
N GLU A 288 -26.00 -11.50 0.98
CA GLU A 288 -26.81 -10.31 1.30
C GLU A 288 -25.93 -9.08 1.47
N LEU A 289 -24.82 -9.20 2.19
CA LEU A 289 -23.85 -8.11 2.33
C LEU A 289 -23.23 -7.76 0.98
N TRP A 290 -22.86 -8.76 0.17
CA TRP A 290 -22.35 -8.52 -1.17
C TRP A 290 -23.35 -7.76 -2.04
N HIS A 291 -24.63 -8.18 -2.01
CA HIS A 291 -25.68 -7.48 -2.73
C HIS A 291 -25.81 -6.03 -2.28
N THR A 292 -25.82 -5.78 -0.98
CA THR A 292 -25.89 -4.44 -0.40
C THR A 292 -24.72 -3.56 -0.86
N LEU A 293 -23.48 -4.09 -0.85
CA LEU A 293 -22.32 -3.34 -1.33
C LEU A 293 -22.43 -2.98 -2.81
N MET A 294 -22.96 -3.87 -3.64
CA MET A 294 -23.08 -3.66 -5.07
C MET A 294 -24.23 -2.72 -5.48
N THR A 295 -25.26 -2.61 -4.66
CA THR A 295 -26.49 -1.86 -5.00
C THR A 295 -26.64 -0.54 -4.24
N ASP A 296 -26.23 -0.53 -2.98
CA ASP A 296 -26.54 0.55 -2.04
C ASP A 296 -25.38 1.47 -1.75
N PHE A 297 -24.13 1.00 -1.97
CA PHE A 297 -22.92 1.80 -1.72
C PHE A 297 -22.42 2.50 -2.99
N GLY A 298 -21.38 3.32 -2.84
CA GLY A 298 -20.85 4.17 -3.91
C GLY A 298 -21.18 5.64 -3.68
N PRO A 299 -21.52 6.44 -4.71
CA PRO A 299 -21.69 7.89 -4.59
C PRO A 299 -22.79 8.34 -3.60
N LYS A 300 -23.77 7.47 -3.30
CA LYS A 300 -24.90 7.77 -2.39
C LYS A 300 -24.75 7.13 -1.01
N ARG A 301 -23.58 6.61 -0.69
CA ARG A 301 -23.33 5.86 0.57
C ARG A 301 -23.63 6.64 1.85
N ALA A 302 -23.45 7.96 1.85
CA ALA A 302 -23.76 8.79 3.01
C ALA A 302 -25.22 8.67 3.48
N GLU A 303 -26.14 8.32 2.58
CA GLU A 303 -27.55 8.09 2.89
C GLU A 303 -27.78 6.80 3.66
N LYS A 304 -26.78 5.91 3.72
CA LYS A 304 -26.85 4.55 4.32
C LYS A 304 -26.19 4.46 5.69
N GLY A 305 -25.65 5.55 6.22
CA GLY A 305 -25.08 5.59 7.57
C GLY A 305 -23.73 4.86 7.74
N LEU A 306 -23.04 4.53 6.65
CA LEU A 306 -21.66 4.04 6.64
C LEU A 306 -20.71 5.14 6.18
N TYR A 307 -19.54 5.19 6.79
CA TYR A 307 -18.50 6.16 6.47
C TYR A 307 -17.43 5.52 5.58
N PRO A 308 -17.06 6.17 4.45
CA PRO A 308 -15.82 5.84 3.76
C PRO A 308 -14.65 6.41 4.57
N GLU A 309 -13.64 5.63 4.73
CA GLU A 309 -12.32 6.08 5.17
C GLU A 309 -11.29 5.79 4.09
#